data_3660555d120d36ff0e6b4060e20ecce0
#
_entry.id   3660555d120d36ff0e6b4060e20ecce0
#
_cell.length_a   1.000
_cell.length_b   1.000
_cell.length_c   1.000
_cell.angle_alpha   90.00
_cell.angle_beta   90.00
_cell.angle_gamma   90.00
#
_symmetry.space_group_name_H-M   'P 1'
#
loop_
_entity.id
_entity.type
_entity.pdbx_description
1 polymer ?
#
loop_
_entity_poly.entity_id
_entity_poly.type
_entity_poly.pdbx_seq_one_letter_code
_entity_poly.pdbx_strand_id
1 'polypeptide(L)'
;MTGRDPLGVIYVQRTQVLPHERNVFGSQILAMVDPSDDFAADAMRLWLGVPVVRQQVSEAQFRQLLAGRYPEEALQRADTASSAQVAELDADTADEGDAPAIRFIRSALSEARERGASDIHLTAGPGRAEMNFRIGGDLVAMPPPPYELLPNIISRLKVLANLDISERRLPQDGRIRLKVNGAPLDIRIATMPHVHGEGAVLRLLGRELSVSSLNDLGFSADLVARLRKLLARHDGLFLATGPTGSGKTTTLHAALHELMRPGINIVTVEDPVEYRIDAIKQVQVEEKIGLTFPVVLRSLLRQDPDVILLGEIRDGETARIAIQAALTGHLVLATLHTNSALGAVSRLIDMGVEPFMLGAVLRGAMAQRLVRRPEGGAARVSIGELVAFDEVLTALVARGDAAAAIADRLVAQGHESIHADASRRVAAGELTEADVAAVLHDD
;
A
#
# COMPACT_ATOMS: atom_id res chain seq x y z
N MET A 1 -2.91 42.57 0.68
CA MET A 1 -2.61 41.46 1.61
C MET A 1 -2.30 40.23 0.78
N THR A 2 -1.02 40.04 0.49
CA THR A 2 -0.50 38.91 -0.32
C THR A 2 -0.25 37.72 0.62
N GLY A 3 -1.31 37.05 1.06
CA GLY A 3 -1.22 35.79 1.76
C GLY A 3 -1.22 34.66 0.75
N ARG A 4 -0.25 33.76 0.82
CA ARG A 4 -0.27 32.47 0.13
C ARG A 4 -1.63 31.81 0.39
N ASP A 5 -2.36 31.48 -0.67
CA ASP A 5 -3.63 30.77 -0.56
C ASP A 5 -3.32 29.32 -0.10
N PRO A 6 -3.62 28.95 1.15
CA PRO A 6 -3.19 27.67 1.71
C PRO A 6 -4.03 26.48 1.23
N LEU A 7 -5.16 26.76 0.58
CA LEU A 7 -6.01 25.71 0.00
C LEU A 7 -5.62 25.39 -1.45
N GLY A 8 -4.58 25.45 -1.95
CA GLY A 8 -4.18 25.18 -3.32
C GLY A 8 -5.37 25.00 -4.29
N VAL A 9 -5.30 25.62 -5.44
CA VAL A 9 -6.34 25.59 -6.49
C VAL A 9 -6.83 24.15 -6.81
N ILE A 10 -5.97 23.16 -6.65
CA ILE A 10 -6.27 21.72 -6.85
C ILE A 10 -7.36 21.21 -5.89
N TYR A 11 -7.31 21.61 -4.61
CA TYR A 11 -8.32 21.20 -3.63
C TYR A 11 -9.68 21.78 -3.97
N VAL A 12 -9.71 23.08 -4.29
CA VAL A 12 -10.93 23.82 -4.63
C VAL A 12 -11.57 23.27 -5.92
N GLN A 13 -10.78 22.94 -6.93
CA GLN A 13 -11.28 22.33 -8.17
C GLN A 13 -11.84 20.93 -7.94
N ARG A 14 -11.15 20.12 -7.13
CA ARG A 14 -11.54 18.74 -6.86
C ARG A 14 -12.80 18.61 -6.01
N THR A 15 -12.94 19.47 -5.00
CA THR A 15 -14.11 19.48 -4.11
C THR A 15 -15.26 20.31 -4.64
N GLN A 16 -15.01 21.16 -5.66
CA GLN A 16 -15.98 22.11 -6.19
C GLN A 16 -16.58 23.03 -5.11
N VAL A 17 -15.75 23.39 -4.11
CA VAL A 17 -16.12 24.27 -2.99
C VAL A 17 -15.14 25.43 -2.94
N LEU A 18 -15.67 26.68 -3.09
CA LEU A 18 -14.88 27.89 -3.08
C LEU A 18 -15.38 28.87 -2.02
N PRO A 19 -14.55 29.31 -1.05
CA PRO A 19 -14.91 30.44 -0.19
C PRO A 19 -15.04 31.72 -1.05
N HIS A 20 -16.24 32.32 -1.07
CA HIS A 20 -16.53 33.46 -1.96
C HIS A 20 -16.56 34.78 -1.20
N GLU A 21 -17.60 35.05 -0.45
CA GLU A 21 -17.81 36.29 0.27
C GLU A 21 -18.15 36.04 1.74
N ARG A 22 -18.07 37.08 2.59
CA ARG A 22 -18.61 37.03 3.93
C ARG A 22 -19.97 37.70 3.97
N ASN A 23 -20.93 37.04 4.62
CA ASN A 23 -22.23 37.67 4.83
C ASN A 23 -22.16 38.77 5.91
N VAL A 24 -23.24 39.55 6.05
CA VAL A 24 -23.32 40.64 7.04
C VAL A 24 -23.20 40.21 8.50
N PHE A 25 -23.31 38.88 8.78
CA PHE A 25 -23.18 38.30 10.10
C PHE A 25 -21.78 37.69 10.35
N GLY A 26 -20.84 37.89 9.44
CA GLY A 26 -19.45 37.39 9.54
C GLY A 26 -19.23 35.94 9.15
N SER A 27 -20.25 35.20 8.73
CA SER A 27 -20.10 33.84 8.20
C SER A 27 -19.52 33.85 6.79
N GLN A 28 -18.69 32.88 6.47
CA GLN A 28 -18.12 32.71 5.12
C GLN A 28 -19.13 32.00 4.20
N ILE A 29 -19.42 32.58 3.05
CA ILE A 29 -20.23 31.91 2.01
C ILE A 29 -19.31 30.96 1.24
N LEU A 30 -19.75 29.69 1.12
CA LEU A 30 -19.12 28.69 0.27
C LEU A 30 -19.96 28.51 -1.00
N ALA A 31 -19.39 28.88 -2.14
CA ALA A 31 -19.95 28.55 -3.44
C ALA A 31 -19.69 27.05 -3.70
N MET A 32 -20.72 26.25 -3.85
CA MET A 32 -20.66 24.79 -4.01
C MET A 32 -21.49 24.36 -5.21
N VAL A 33 -20.97 23.47 -6.03
CA VAL A 33 -21.74 22.85 -7.13
C VAL A 33 -22.71 21.83 -6.55
N ASP A 34 -22.24 21.02 -5.59
CA ASP A 34 -23.09 20.13 -4.77
C ASP A 34 -23.15 20.60 -3.31
N PRO A 35 -24.21 21.28 -2.89
CA PRO A 35 -24.35 21.74 -1.52
C PRO A 35 -24.66 20.62 -0.51
N SER A 36 -24.90 19.38 -0.95
CA SER A 36 -25.10 18.21 -0.10
C SER A 36 -23.79 17.54 0.33
N ASP A 37 -22.63 17.96 -0.21
CA ASP A 37 -21.32 17.50 0.23
C ASP A 37 -20.97 18.06 1.61
N ASP A 38 -21.45 17.39 2.64
CA ASP A 38 -21.20 17.73 4.04
C ASP A 38 -19.72 17.68 4.39
N PHE A 39 -18.98 16.73 3.81
CA PHE A 39 -17.55 16.55 4.08
C PHE A 39 -16.74 17.75 3.61
N ALA A 40 -16.95 18.20 2.37
CA ALA A 40 -16.24 19.33 1.82
C ALA A 40 -16.61 20.66 2.55
N ALA A 41 -17.87 20.83 2.92
CA ALA A 41 -18.31 22.00 3.68
C ALA A 41 -17.75 22.04 5.10
N ASP A 42 -17.72 20.89 5.82
CA ASP A 42 -17.17 20.80 7.17
C ASP A 42 -15.64 20.95 7.17
N ALA A 43 -14.94 20.39 6.19
CA ALA A 43 -13.51 20.60 6.02
C ALA A 43 -13.18 22.10 5.85
N MET A 44 -13.97 22.81 5.02
CA MET A 44 -13.85 24.26 4.84
C MET A 44 -14.14 25.04 6.12
N ARG A 45 -15.18 24.67 6.88
CA ARG A 45 -15.51 25.28 8.17
C ARG A 45 -14.38 25.16 9.17
N LEU A 46 -13.80 23.96 9.31
CA LEU A 46 -12.68 23.68 10.21
C LEU A 46 -11.44 24.49 9.82
N TRP A 47 -11.15 24.55 8.54
CA TRP A 47 -9.99 25.27 8.03
C TRP A 47 -10.13 26.79 8.15
N LEU A 48 -11.31 27.35 7.85
CA LEU A 48 -11.56 28.79 7.93
C LEU A 48 -11.71 29.28 9.38
N GLY A 49 -12.04 28.39 10.31
CA GLY A 49 -12.27 28.71 11.71
C GLY A 49 -13.48 29.65 11.95
N VAL A 50 -14.37 29.76 10.97
CA VAL A 50 -15.57 30.63 11.04
C VAL A 50 -16.81 29.83 10.58
N PRO A 51 -18.02 30.23 11.01
CA PRO A 51 -19.24 29.64 10.49
C PRO A 51 -19.32 29.79 8.98
N VAL A 52 -19.82 28.76 8.30
CA VAL A 52 -19.98 28.74 6.84
C VAL A 52 -21.45 28.65 6.45
N VAL A 53 -21.80 29.28 5.34
CA VAL A 53 -23.12 29.20 4.71
C VAL A 53 -22.91 28.64 3.30
N ARG A 54 -23.63 27.58 2.95
CA ARG A 54 -23.55 26.95 1.64
C ARG A 54 -24.43 27.67 0.65
N GLN A 55 -23.89 27.98 -0.51
CA GLN A 55 -24.62 28.57 -1.62
C GLN A 55 -24.42 27.69 -2.86
N GLN A 56 -25.53 27.15 -3.37
CA GLN A 56 -25.48 26.39 -4.61
C GLN A 56 -25.17 27.30 -5.79
N VAL A 57 -24.24 26.90 -6.63
CA VAL A 57 -23.87 27.55 -7.87
C VAL A 57 -23.84 26.53 -9.00
N SER A 58 -24.08 26.98 -10.26
CA SER A 58 -23.87 26.10 -11.41
C SER A 58 -22.38 25.91 -11.68
N GLU A 59 -22.02 24.83 -12.38
CA GLU A 59 -20.62 24.62 -12.80
C GLU A 59 -20.03 25.81 -13.56
N ALA A 60 -20.82 26.45 -14.42
CA ALA A 60 -20.40 27.64 -15.17
C ALA A 60 -20.07 28.81 -14.24
N GLN A 61 -20.94 29.08 -13.25
CA GLN A 61 -20.71 30.11 -12.24
C GLN A 61 -19.49 29.77 -11.38
N PHE A 62 -19.33 28.50 -10.96
CA PHE A 62 -18.18 28.08 -10.20
C PHE A 62 -16.87 28.31 -10.95
N ARG A 63 -16.78 27.94 -12.24
CA ARG A 63 -15.62 28.22 -13.09
C ARG A 63 -15.31 29.70 -13.22
N GLN A 64 -16.35 30.55 -13.34
CA GLN A 64 -16.18 32.01 -13.42
C GLN A 64 -15.61 32.57 -12.10
N LEU A 65 -16.12 32.13 -10.95
CA LEU A 65 -15.61 32.50 -9.62
C LEU A 65 -14.17 32.03 -9.42
N LEU A 66 -13.86 30.82 -9.87
CA LEU A 66 -12.52 30.24 -9.81
C LEU A 66 -11.52 31.05 -10.66
N ALA A 67 -11.88 31.41 -11.90
CA ALA A 67 -11.06 32.21 -12.80
C ALA A 67 -10.83 33.65 -12.28
N GLY A 68 -11.79 34.21 -11.56
CA GLY A 68 -11.63 35.51 -10.92
C GLY A 68 -10.69 35.49 -9.70
N ARG A 69 -10.43 34.34 -9.11
CA ARG A 69 -9.63 34.20 -7.87
C ARG A 69 -8.21 33.67 -8.11
N TYR A 70 -8.01 32.84 -9.10
CA TYR A 70 -6.72 32.20 -9.41
C TYR A 70 -6.21 32.63 -10.78
N PRO A 71 -4.88 32.85 -10.94
CA PRO A 71 -4.27 33.10 -12.24
C PRO A 71 -4.51 31.91 -13.20
N GLU A 72 -4.67 32.20 -14.48
CA GLU A 72 -4.93 31.19 -15.52
C GLU A 72 -3.85 30.06 -15.53
N GLU A 73 -2.59 30.43 -15.31
CA GLU A 73 -1.49 29.48 -15.20
C GLU A 73 -1.63 28.52 -13.99
N ALA A 74 -2.20 28.98 -12.87
CA ALA A 74 -2.45 28.16 -11.70
C ALA A 74 -3.63 27.20 -11.95
N LEU A 75 -4.64 27.64 -12.68
CA LEU A 75 -5.78 26.82 -13.09
C LEU A 75 -5.36 25.75 -14.09
N GLN A 76 -4.53 26.07 -15.07
CA GLN A 76 -3.99 25.11 -16.03
C GLN A 76 -3.10 24.06 -15.36
N ARG A 77 -2.26 24.46 -14.38
CA ARG A 77 -1.45 23.52 -13.57
C ARG A 77 -2.32 22.62 -12.69
N ALA A 78 -3.43 23.10 -12.19
CA ALA A 78 -4.34 22.32 -11.39
C ALA A 78 -5.22 21.39 -12.24
N ASP A 79 -5.62 21.80 -13.44
CA ASP A 79 -6.29 20.94 -14.42
C ASP A 79 -5.39 19.78 -14.87
N THR A 80 -4.09 20.04 -15.08
CA THR A 80 -3.09 19.00 -15.35
C THR A 80 -2.82 18.10 -14.13
N ALA A 81 -2.98 18.59 -12.92
CA ALA A 81 -2.80 17.81 -11.69
C ALA A 81 -4.11 17.10 -11.23
N SER A 82 -5.27 17.67 -11.53
CA SER A 82 -6.60 17.09 -11.25
C SER A 82 -6.98 16.03 -12.27
N SER A 83 -6.60 16.21 -13.51
CA SER A 83 -6.52 15.17 -14.51
C SER A 83 -5.22 14.39 -14.24
N ALA A 84 -5.19 13.54 -13.23
CA ALA A 84 -4.38 12.34 -13.30
C ALA A 84 -4.99 11.49 -14.43
N GLN A 85 -4.99 12.06 -15.64
CA GLN A 85 -5.24 11.36 -16.88
C GLN A 85 -4.22 10.22 -16.90
N VAL A 86 -4.74 9.02 -17.00
CA VAL A 86 -3.96 7.86 -17.40
C VAL A 86 -3.25 8.31 -18.68
N ALA A 87 -1.98 8.69 -18.56
CA ALA A 87 -1.22 9.17 -19.70
C ALA A 87 -1.17 8.02 -20.70
N GLU A 88 -1.78 8.19 -21.85
CA GLU A 88 -1.61 7.26 -22.93
C GLU A 88 -0.22 7.52 -23.50
N LEU A 89 0.65 6.51 -23.49
CA LEU A 89 1.94 6.57 -24.15
C LEU A 89 1.70 6.44 -25.67
N ASP A 90 1.05 7.46 -26.27
CA ASP A 90 0.90 7.50 -27.72
C ASP A 90 2.15 8.08 -28.37
N ALA A 91 2.79 7.25 -29.21
CA ALA A 91 3.93 7.66 -29.99
C ALA A 91 3.56 8.74 -31.04
N ASP A 92 2.27 8.86 -31.36
CA ASP A 92 1.77 9.77 -32.41
C ASP A 92 1.66 11.24 -31.92
N THR A 93 1.74 11.50 -30.60
CA THR A 93 1.67 12.84 -30.01
C THR A 93 3.02 13.34 -29.48
N ALA A 94 4.11 12.57 -29.64
CA ALA A 94 5.43 12.92 -29.13
C ALA A 94 6.19 13.78 -30.17
N ASP A 95 6.97 14.77 -29.68
CA ASP A 95 8.00 15.42 -30.48
C ASP A 95 8.93 14.38 -31.12
N GLU A 96 9.35 14.60 -32.37
CA GLU A 96 10.18 13.63 -33.13
C GLU A 96 11.42 13.15 -32.37
N GLY A 97 11.99 13.99 -31.46
CA GLY A 97 13.14 13.65 -30.62
C GLY A 97 12.85 12.66 -29.47
N ASP A 98 11.63 12.64 -28.95
CA ASP A 98 11.22 11.81 -27.81
C ASP A 98 10.64 10.45 -28.22
N ALA A 99 10.25 10.28 -29.47
CA ALA A 99 9.62 9.08 -30.01
C ALA A 99 10.44 7.78 -29.75
N PRO A 100 11.79 7.74 -29.86
CA PRO A 100 12.57 6.54 -29.55
C PRO A 100 12.52 6.16 -28.07
N ALA A 101 12.59 7.14 -27.14
CA ALA A 101 12.51 6.91 -25.69
C ALA A 101 11.12 6.39 -25.28
N ILE A 102 10.06 6.96 -25.83
CA ILE A 102 8.68 6.54 -25.58
C ILE A 102 8.46 5.10 -26.06
N ARG A 103 8.91 4.78 -27.28
CA ARG A 103 8.79 3.41 -27.83
C ARG A 103 9.53 2.40 -26.95
N PHE A 104 10.75 2.76 -26.48
CA PHE A 104 11.51 1.89 -25.59
C PHE A 104 10.78 1.66 -24.27
N ILE A 105 10.30 2.73 -23.60
CA ILE A 105 9.57 2.65 -22.34
C ILE A 105 8.34 1.75 -22.50
N ARG A 106 7.55 1.95 -23.56
CA ARG A 106 6.36 1.14 -23.86
C ARG A 106 6.71 -0.34 -24.04
N SER A 107 7.74 -0.65 -24.84
CA SER A 107 8.19 -2.01 -25.08
C SER A 107 8.68 -2.67 -23.78
N ALA A 108 9.50 -1.98 -23.00
CA ALA A 108 10.01 -2.49 -21.73
C ALA A 108 8.89 -2.75 -20.71
N LEU A 109 7.88 -1.86 -20.61
CA LEU A 109 6.74 -2.03 -19.73
C LEU A 109 5.82 -3.18 -20.18
N SER A 110 5.59 -3.34 -21.50
CA SER A 110 4.82 -4.45 -22.05
C SER A 110 5.49 -5.78 -21.75
N GLU A 111 6.78 -5.89 -22.05
CA GLU A 111 7.55 -7.11 -21.81
C GLU A 111 7.67 -7.43 -20.30
N ALA A 112 7.87 -6.43 -19.46
CA ALA A 112 7.91 -6.62 -18.00
C ALA A 112 6.57 -7.16 -17.48
N ARG A 113 5.45 -6.64 -17.99
CA ARG A 113 4.11 -7.11 -17.65
C ARG A 113 3.87 -8.56 -18.11
N GLU A 114 4.22 -8.88 -19.33
CA GLU A 114 4.06 -10.24 -19.91
C GLU A 114 4.89 -11.27 -19.13
N ARG A 115 6.14 -10.92 -18.78
CA ARG A 115 7.04 -11.78 -17.99
C ARG A 115 6.73 -11.80 -16.50
N GLY A 116 5.80 -10.96 -16.05
CA GLY A 116 5.43 -10.87 -14.64
C GLY A 116 6.51 -10.25 -13.76
N ALA A 117 7.27 -9.33 -14.29
CA ALA A 117 8.25 -8.57 -13.51
C ALA A 117 7.57 -7.67 -12.47
N SER A 118 8.15 -7.57 -11.29
CA SER A 118 7.75 -6.62 -10.25
C SER A 118 8.44 -5.27 -10.41
N ASP A 119 9.70 -5.27 -10.86
CA ASP A 119 10.50 -4.06 -11.00
C ASP A 119 11.30 -4.10 -12.32
N ILE A 120 11.52 -2.90 -12.90
CA ILE A 120 12.45 -2.66 -14.00
C ILE A 120 13.58 -1.80 -13.45
N HIS A 121 14.82 -2.24 -13.59
CA HIS A 121 16.02 -1.50 -13.22
C HIS A 121 16.70 -1.01 -14.49
N LEU A 122 16.87 0.31 -14.62
CA LEU A 122 17.64 0.96 -15.68
C LEU A 122 18.85 1.64 -15.03
N THR A 123 20.05 1.26 -15.42
CA THR A 123 21.28 1.75 -14.80
C THR A 123 22.30 2.19 -15.85
N ALA A 124 22.99 3.30 -15.57
CA ALA A 124 24.15 3.72 -16.36
C ALA A 124 25.41 2.99 -15.85
N GLY A 125 26.06 2.23 -16.71
CA GLY A 125 27.36 1.64 -16.49
C GLY A 125 28.47 2.34 -17.30
N PRO A 126 29.72 1.88 -17.24
CA PRO A 126 30.84 2.49 -17.97
C PRO A 126 30.67 2.29 -19.49
N GLY A 127 30.17 3.34 -20.16
CA GLY A 127 29.95 3.36 -21.62
C GLY A 127 28.81 2.48 -22.12
N ARG A 128 27.96 2.00 -21.25
CA ARG A 128 26.80 1.16 -21.60
C ARG A 128 25.62 1.42 -20.67
N ALA A 129 24.42 1.18 -21.17
CA ALA A 129 23.22 1.06 -20.34
C ALA A 129 23.03 -0.41 -19.90
N GLU A 130 22.40 -0.61 -18.76
CA GLU A 130 22.01 -1.91 -18.27
C GLU A 130 20.52 -1.89 -17.94
N MET A 131 19.80 -2.97 -18.29
CA MET A 131 18.43 -3.18 -17.94
C MET A 131 18.25 -4.55 -17.30
N ASN A 132 17.60 -4.58 -16.14
CA ASN A 132 17.26 -5.83 -15.47
C ASN A 132 15.80 -5.81 -15.04
N PHE A 133 15.13 -6.94 -15.17
CA PHE A 133 13.80 -7.16 -14.62
C PHE A 133 13.91 -7.98 -13.34
N ARG A 134 13.12 -7.62 -12.34
CA ARG A 134 12.94 -8.49 -11.17
C ARG A 134 11.75 -9.40 -11.42
N ILE A 135 12.01 -10.68 -11.65
CA ILE A 135 11.00 -11.70 -11.95
C ILE A 135 11.06 -12.78 -10.87
N GLY A 136 9.96 -12.98 -10.16
CA GLY A 136 9.93 -13.96 -9.07
C GLY A 136 10.97 -13.70 -7.95
N GLY A 137 11.49 -12.47 -7.82
CA GLY A 137 12.49 -12.07 -6.85
C GLY A 137 13.91 -12.00 -7.39
N ASP A 138 14.19 -12.66 -8.52
CA ASP A 138 15.52 -12.66 -9.15
C ASP A 138 15.65 -11.48 -10.12
N LEU A 139 16.88 -10.96 -10.24
CA LEU A 139 17.24 -10.00 -11.28
C LEU A 139 17.65 -10.75 -12.55
N VAL A 140 16.87 -10.57 -13.60
CA VAL A 140 17.10 -11.16 -14.93
C VAL A 140 17.55 -10.06 -15.88
N ALA A 141 18.74 -10.24 -16.49
CA ALA A 141 19.25 -9.30 -17.46
C ALA A 141 18.37 -9.26 -18.72
N MET A 142 18.08 -8.04 -19.17
CA MET A 142 17.26 -7.78 -20.35
C MET A 142 18.06 -6.97 -21.38
N PRO A 143 17.69 -6.98 -22.67
CA PRO A 143 18.32 -6.14 -23.68
C PRO A 143 18.25 -4.66 -23.28
N PRO A 144 19.38 -3.97 -23.04
CA PRO A 144 19.40 -2.58 -22.61
C PRO A 144 19.08 -1.63 -23.76
N PRO A 145 18.68 -0.38 -23.46
CA PRO A 145 18.60 0.66 -24.49
C PRO A 145 19.99 1.05 -24.99
N PRO A 146 20.10 1.67 -26.17
CA PRO A 146 21.32 2.38 -26.55
C PRO A 146 21.75 3.35 -25.45
N TYR A 147 23.04 3.41 -25.16
CA TYR A 147 23.56 4.22 -24.05
C TYR A 147 23.18 5.72 -24.18
N GLU A 148 23.25 6.23 -25.41
CA GLU A 148 22.92 7.61 -25.76
C GLU A 148 21.44 7.94 -25.52
N LEU A 149 20.58 6.93 -25.53
CA LEU A 149 19.14 7.09 -25.32
C LEU A 149 18.75 7.09 -23.84
N LEU A 150 19.59 6.54 -22.95
CA LEU A 150 19.29 6.40 -21.53
C LEU A 150 18.93 7.74 -20.84
N PRO A 151 19.67 8.86 -21.06
CA PRO A 151 19.32 10.16 -20.48
C PRO A 151 17.93 10.65 -20.92
N ASN A 152 17.55 10.41 -22.18
CA ASN A 152 16.25 10.81 -22.70
C ASN A 152 15.14 9.93 -22.10
N ILE A 153 15.39 8.63 -21.91
CA ILE A 153 14.46 7.72 -21.23
C ILE A 153 14.21 8.21 -19.79
N ILE A 154 15.29 8.50 -19.02
CA ILE A 154 15.16 8.99 -17.65
C ILE A 154 14.41 10.32 -17.60
N SER A 155 14.75 11.26 -18.48
CA SER A 155 14.07 12.56 -18.59
C SER A 155 12.56 12.37 -18.88
N ARG A 156 12.21 11.47 -19.80
CA ARG A 156 10.80 11.18 -20.12
C ARG A 156 10.07 10.53 -18.96
N LEU A 157 10.70 9.61 -18.25
CA LEU A 157 10.15 9.01 -17.04
C LEU A 157 9.91 10.06 -15.94
N LYS A 158 10.81 11.03 -15.77
CA LYS A 158 10.63 12.17 -14.85
C LYS A 158 9.43 13.04 -15.25
N VAL A 159 9.26 13.35 -16.54
CA VAL A 159 8.08 14.07 -17.05
C VAL A 159 6.80 13.32 -16.68
N LEU A 160 6.74 12.03 -16.98
CA LEU A 160 5.57 11.19 -16.69
C LEU A 160 5.24 11.10 -15.19
N ALA A 161 6.26 11.20 -14.33
CA ALA A 161 6.13 11.15 -12.89
C ALA A 161 5.99 12.55 -12.24
N ASN A 162 5.96 13.62 -13.03
CA ASN A 162 5.95 15.02 -12.58
C ASN A 162 7.15 15.36 -11.66
N LEU A 163 8.34 14.84 -12.00
CA LEU A 163 9.61 15.07 -11.32
C LEU A 163 10.41 16.19 -12.01
N ASP A 164 11.38 16.76 -11.30
CA ASP A 164 12.25 17.79 -11.85
C ASP A 164 13.28 17.18 -12.83
N ILE A 165 13.17 17.54 -14.11
CA ILE A 165 14.06 17.08 -15.19
C ILE A 165 15.44 17.70 -15.08
N SER A 166 15.53 18.92 -14.54
CA SER A 166 16.77 19.70 -14.44
C SER A 166 17.66 19.21 -13.30
N GLU A 167 17.06 18.66 -12.23
CA GLU A 167 17.79 18.12 -11.09
C GLU A 167 18.21 16.66 -11.37
N ARG A 168 19.53 16.42 -11.45
CA ARG A 168 20.13 15.10 -11.73
C ARG A 168 21.10 14.63 -10.65
N ARG A 169 21.28 15.41 -9.59
CA ARG A 169 22.24 15.18 -8.51
C ARG A 169 21.60 14.62 -7.27
N LEU A 170 20.27 14.73 -7.16
CA LEU A 170 19.49 14.27 -6.01
C LEU A 170 18.55 13.15 -6.42
N PRO A 171 18.34 12.15 -5.55
CA PRO A 171 17.28 11.15 -5.74
C PRO A 171 15.92 11.80 -5.83
N GLN A 172 15.04 11.25 -6.66
CA GLN A 172 13.66 11.69 -6.78
C GLN A 172 12.73 10.48 -6.85
N ASP A 173 11.60 10.56 -6.16
CA ASP A 173 10.55 9.56 -6.14
C ASP A 173 9.25 10.12 -6.71
N GLY A 174 8.53 9.32 -7.50
CA GLY A 174 7.28 9.72 -8.11
C GLY A 174 6.37 8.55 -8.44
N ARG A 175 5.21 8.87 -9.02
CA ARG A 175 4.25 7.89 -9.52
C ARG A 175 3.84 8.22 -10.95
N ILE A 176 3.67 7.18 -11.74
CA ILE A 176 3.24 7.25 -13.13
C ILE A 176 1.97 6.40 -13.24
N ARG A 177 0.92 6.96 -13.84
CA ARG A 177 -0.27 6.22 -14.26
C ARG A 177 -0.37 6.27 -15.76
N LEU A 178 -0.39 5.12 -16.39
CA LEU A 178 -0.50 5.03 -17.84
C LEU A 178 -1.27 3.79 -18.26
N LYS A 179 -1.69 3.74 -19.53
CA LYS A 179 -2.22 2.54 -20.17
C LYS A 179 -1.13 1.90 -21.00
N VAL A 180 -0.94 0.60 -20.79
CA VAL A 180 -0.08 -0.23 -21.62
C VAL A 180 -0.94 -1.32 -22.24
N ASN A 181 -1.01 -1.36 -23.58
CA ASN A 181 -1.87 -2.30 -24.30
C ASN A 181 -3.35 -2.23 -23.85
N GLY A 182 -3.86 -1.00 -23.64
CA GLY A 182 -5.25 -0.74 -23.25
C GLY A 182 -5.58 -0.99 -21.77
N ALA A 183 -4.65 -1.56 -20.99
CA ALA A 183 -4.88 -1.82 -19.56
C ALA A 183 -4.13 -0.81 -18.68
N PRO A 184 -4.75 -0.31 -17.60
CA PRO A 184 -4.13 0.64 -16.69
C PRO A 184 -2.94 -0.02 -15.97
N LEU A 185 -1.89 0.76 -15.78
CA LEU A 185 -0.69 0.37 -15.06
C LEU A 185 -0.25 1.54 -14.17
N ASP A 186 -0.22 1.30 -12.86
CA ASP A 186 0.37 2.21 -11.89
C ASP A 186 1.84 1.83 -11.69
N ILE A 187 2.74 2.81 -11.71
CA ILE A 187 4.18 2.60 -11.57
C ILE A 187 4.72 3.57 -10.52
N ARG A 188 5.47 3.04 -9.57
CA ARG A 188 6.30 3.86 -8.68
C ARG A 188 7.70 3.95 -9.31
N ILE A 189 8.20 5.15 -9.46
CA ILE A 189 9.54 5.41 -9.98
C ILE A 189 10.42 6.02 -8.89
N ALA A 190 11.66 5.53 -8.81
CA ALA A 190 12.73 6.17 -8.06
C ALA A 190 13.90 6.41 -9.02
N THR A 191 14.38 7.66 -9.11
CA THR A 191 15.59 8.01 -9.84
C THR A 191 16.72 8.27 -8.87
N MET A 192 17.94 7.87 -9.24
CA MET A 192 19.11 8.03 -8.39
C MET A 192 20.34 8.34 -9.24
N PRO A 193 21.19 9.32 -8.82
CA PRO A 193 22.47 9.55 -9.46
C PRO A 193 23.45 8.41 -9.12
N HIS A 194 24.11 7.89 -10.15
CA HIS A 194 25.21 6.93 -10.05
C HIS A 194 26.49 7.55 -10.62
N VAL A 195 27.64 6.90 -10.42
CA VAL A 195 28.95 7.39 -10.90
C VAL A 195 28.98 7.58 -12.43
N HIS A 196 28.24 6.77 -13.17
CA HIS A 196 28.23 6.78 -14.64
C HIS A 196 27.03 7.49 -15.26
N GLY A 197 26.15 8.06 -14.46
CA GLY A 197 24.94 8.74 -14.92
C GLY A 197 23.74 8.43 -14.02
N GLU A 198 22.58 8.95 -14.39
CA GLU A 198 21.37 8.73 -13.62
C GLU A 198 20.73 7.37 -13.99
N GLY A 199 20.25 6.64 -12.99
CA GLY A 199 19.47 5.43 -13.15
C GLY A 199 18.06 5.59 -12.64
N ALA A 200 17.20 4.63 -12.96
CA ALA A 200 15.83 4.57 -12.46
C ALA A 200 15.42 3.14 -12.13
N VAL A 201 14.59 3.01 -11.09
CA VAL A 201 13.88 1.79 -10.77
C VAL A 201 12.39 2.07 -10.90
N LEU A 202 11.70 1.27 -11.72
CA LEU A 202 10.26 1.35 -11.92
C LEU A 202 9.63 0.13 -11.25
N ARG A 203 8.89 0.32 -10.15
CA ARG A 203 8.08 -0.72 -9.53
C ARG A 203 6.70 -0.72 -10.15
N LEU A 204 6.34 -1.83 -10.77
CA LEU A 204 5.05 -2.01 -11.41
C LEU A 204 4.00 -2.33 -10.32
N LEU A 205 3.13 -1.36 -10.03
CA LEU A 205 2.00 -1.50 -9.12
C LEU A 205 0.77 -1.88 -9.95
N GLY A 206 -0.06 -2.81 -9.49
CA GLY A 206 -1.31 -3.08 -10.18
C GLY A 206 -1.31 -4.29 -11.09
N ARG A 207 -0.75 -5.40 -10.64
CA ARG A 207 -1.42 -6.66 -10.92
C ARG A 207 -2.74 -6.59 -10.16
N GLU A 208 -3.87 -6.67 -10.88
CA GLU A 208 -5.08 -7.17 -10.24
C GLU A 208 -4.62 -8.38 -9.43
N LEU A 209 -4.88 -8.37 -8.11
CA LEU A 209 -4.68 -9.57 -7.32
C LEU A 209 -5.48 -10.66 -8.04
N SER A 210 -4.78 -11.52 -8.79
CA SER A 210 -5.39 -12.76 -9.27
C SER A 210 -5.77 -13.66 -8.08
N VAL A 211 -5.38 -13.26 -6.87
CA VAL A 211 -5.65 -13.93 -5.62
C VAL A 211 -6.86 -13.29 -4.96
N SER A 212 -8.03 -13.80 -5.28
CA SER A 212 -9.30 -13.41 -4.65
C SER A 212 -9.69 -14.33 -3.48
N SER A 213 -8.96 -15.40 -3.26
CA SER A 213 -9.27 -16.42 -2.24
C SER A 213 -8.02 -16.87 -1.47
N LEU A 214 -8.21 -17.17 -0.19
CA LEU A 214 -7.17 -17.78 0.64
C LEU A 214 -6.68 -19.13 0.09
N ASN A 215 -7.52 -19.85 -0.67
CA ASN A 215 -7.13 -21.13 -1.28
C ASN A 215 -6.04 -20.96 -2.37
N ASP A 216 -5.97 -19.79 -3.01
CA ASP A 216 -5.05 -19.53 -4.14
C ASP A 216 -3.62 -19.20 -3.65
N LEU A 217 -3.45 -18.98 -2.33
CA LEU A 217 -2.17 -18.60 -1.73
C LEU A 217 -1.19 -19.78 -1.63
N GLY A 218 -1.69 -21.00 -1.77
CA GLY A 218 -0.87 -22.20 -1.69
C GLY A 218 -0.54 -22.68 -0.29
N PHE A 219 -1.22 -22.20 0.75
CA PHE A 219 -1.18 -22.78 2.09
C PHE A 219 -1.86 -24.17 2.13
N SER A 220 -1.58 -24.96 3.16
CA SER A 220 -2.30 -26.22 3.39
C SER A 220 -3.80 -25.94 3.64
N ALA A 221 -4.66 -26.89 3.23
CA ALA A 221 -6.10 -26.76 3.43
C ALA A 221 -6.48 -26.64 4.92
N ASP A 222 -5.74 -27.32 5.81
CA ASP A 222 -5.94 -27.24 7.26
C ASP A 222 -5.61 -25.82 7.78
N LEU A 223 -4.47 -25.24 7.38
CA LEU A 223 -4.10 -23.90 7.76
C LEU A 223 -5.14 -22.88 7.30
N VAL A 224 -5.62 -22.97 6.06
CA VAL A 224 -6.67 -22.10 5.52
C VAL A 224 -7.97 -22.24 6.31
N ALA A 225 -8.37 -23.47 6.64
CA ALA A 225 -9.57 -23.72 7.43
C ALA A 225 -9.48 -23.11 8.85
N ARG A 226 -8.31 -23.22 9.49
CA ARG A 226 -8.05 -22.61 10.79
C ARG A 226 -8.00 -21.08 10.71
N LEU A 227 -7.39 -20.53 9.67
CA LEU A 227 -7.37 -19.08 9.42
C LEU A 227 -8.78 -18.53 9.27
N ARG A 228 -9.64 -19.18 8.47
CA ARG A 228 -11.06 -18.79 8.32
C ARG A 228 -11.83 -18.76 9.64
N LYS A 229 -11.57 -19.72 10.53
CA LYS A 229 -12.18 -19.72 11.87
C LYS A 229 -11.76 -18.52 12.71
N LEU A 230 -10.52 -18.06 12.59
CA LEU A 230 -10.04 -16.86 13.27
C LEU A 230 -10.65 -15.59 12.67
N LEU A 231 -10.70 -15.50 11.34
CA LEU A 231 -11.27 -14.36 10.62
C LEU A 231 -12.80 -14.25 10.77
N ALA A 232 -13.50 -15.34 11.10
CA ALA A 232 -14.93 -15.32 11.37
C ALA A 232 -15.29 -14.69 12.73
N ARG A 233 -14.33 -14.32 13.56
CA ARG A 233 -14.58 -13.59 14.80
C ARG A 233 -14.96 -12.14 14.49
N HIS A 234 -15.78 -11.58 15.36
CA HIS A 234 -16.25 -10.20 15.20
C HIS A 234 -15.30 -9.18 15.80
N ASP A 235 -14.40 -9.60 16.69
CA ASP A 235 -13.49 -8.75 17.43
C ASP A 235 -12.11 -9.39 17.62
N GLY A 236 -11.15 -8.55 17.93
CA GLY A 236 -9.80 -8.94 18.35
C GLY A 236 -8.73 -8.60 17.35
N LEU A 237 -7.50 -9.01 17.65
CA LEU A 237 -6.31 -8.73 16.86
C LEU A 237 -5.79 -10.00 16.18
N PHE A 238 -5.63 -9.94 14.87
CA PHE A 238 -4.93 -10.93 14.07
C PHE A 238 -3.67 -10.33 13.45
N LEU A 239 -2.55 -11.00 13.58
CA LEU A 239 -1.24 -10.55 13.12
C LEU A 239 -0.72 -11.45 11.99
N ALA A 240 -0.32 -10.84 10.86
CA ALA A 240 0.45 -11.52 9.84
C ALA A 240 1.91 -11.04 9.90
N THR A 241 2.86 -11.98 10.00
CA THR A 241 4.27 -11.63 10.17
C THR A 241 5.18 -12.36 9.18
N GLY A 242 6.38 -11.85 9.02
CA GLY A 242 7.40 -12.34 8.10
C GLY A 242 8.23 -11.19 7.50
N PRO A 243 9.32 -11.49 6.80
CA PRO A 243 10.15 -10.50 6.12
C PRO A 243 9.39 -9.77 5.00
N THR A 244 10.02 -8.74 4.45
CA THR A 244 9.51 -8.07 3.25
C THR A 244 9.43 -9.05 2.09
N GLY A 245 8.33 -9.04 1.35
CA GLY A 245 8.11 -9.96 0.23
C GLY A 245 7.64 -11.37 0.61
N SER A 246 7.31 -11.63 1.89
CA SER A 246 6.75 -12.94 2.32
C SER A 246 5.28 -13.14 1.96
N GLY A 247 4.60 -12.13 1.37
CA GLY A 247 3.20 -12.23 0.94
C GLY A 247 2.16 -11.81 1.97
N LYS A 248 2.55 -11.15 3.09
CA LYS A 248 1.64 -10.72 4.17
C LYS A 248 0.44 -9.90 3.65
N THR A 249 0.73 -8.86 2.88
CA THR A 249 -0.30 -7.99 2.29
C THR A 249 -1.27 -8.79 1.42
N THR A 250 -0.74 -9.67 0.57
CA THR A 250 -1.55 -10.55 -0.30
C THR A 250 -2.48 -11.45 0.52
N THR A 251 -1.96 -12.04 1.60
CA THR A 251 -2.77 -12.88 2.50
C THR A 251 -3.87 -12.09 3.20
N LEU A 252 -3.54 -10.90 3.73
CA LEU A 252 -4.55 -10.07 4.38
C LEU A 252 -5.58 -9.52 3.39
N HIS A 253 -5.18 -9.17 2.17
CA HIS A 253 -6.14 -8.77 1.13
C HIS A 253 -7.05 -9.93 0.71
N ALA A 254 -6.53 -11.17 0.56
CA ALA A 254 -7.36 -12.35 0.34
C ALA A 254 -8.35 -12.58 1.50
N ALA A 255 -7.89 -12.36 2.74
CA ALA A 255 -8.76 -12.40 3.92
C ALA A 255 -9.86 -11.34 3.86
N LEU A 256 -9.52 -10.10 3.46
CA LEU A 256 -10.52 -9.04 3.27
C LEU A 256 -11.56 -9.42 2.22
N HIS A 257 -11.15 -10.02 1.10
CA HIS A 257 -12.09 -10.51 0.07
C HIS A 257 -13.09 -11.52 0.63
N GLU A 258 -12.67 -12.43 1.50
CA GLU A 258 -13.58 -13.38 2.15
C GLU A 258 -14.48 -12.72 3.24
N LEU A 259 -14.03 -11.62 3.84
CA LEU A 259 -14.79 -10.84 4.83
C LEU A 259 -15.77 -9.87 4.18
N MET A 260 -15.58 -9.50 2.91
CA MET A 260 -16.49 -8.62 2.19
C MET A 260 -17.86 -9.28 2.03
N ARG A 261 -18.86 -8.72 2.71
CA ARG A 261 -20.27 -9.11 2.62
C ARG A 261 -21.16 -7.91 2.94
N PRO A 262 -22.40 -7.87 2.45
CA PRO A 262 -23.33 -6.78 2.76
C PRO A 262 -23.44 -6.52 4.25
N GLY A 263 -23.36 -5.26 4.65
CA GLY A 263 -23.47 -4.83 6.05
C GLY A 263 -22.17 -4.83 6.84
N ILE A 264 -21.03 -5.20 6.26
CA ILE A 264 -19.70 -5.12 6.90
C ILE A 264 -18.93 -3.90 6.37
N ASN A 265 -18.55 -3.01 7.26
CA ASN A 265 -17.75 -1.83 6.95
C ASN A 265 -16.25 -2.15 7.14
N ILE A 266 -15.53 -2.32 6.03
CA ILE A 266 -14.10 -2.62 6.02
C ILE A 266 -13.33 -1.35 5.68
N VAL A 267 -12.35 -1.02 6.51
CA VAL A 267 -11.47 0.14 6.28
C VAL A 267 -10.00 -0.29 6.40
N THR A 268 -9.15 0.22 5.50
CA THR A 268 -7.71 -0.05 5.56
C THR A 268 -6.91 1.23 5.73
N VAL A 269 -5.73 1.11 6.35
CA VAL A 269 -4.69 2.14 6.41
C VAL A 269 -3.39 1.52 5.92
N GLU A 270 -2.86 2.03 4.81
CA GLU A 270 -1.76 1.40 4.08
C GLU A 270 -0.68 2.43 3.68
N ASP A 271 0.57 1.99 3.54
CA ASP A 271 1.72 2.80 3.11
C ASP A 271 2.64 2.01 2.14
N PRO A 272 2.39 2.13 0.83
CA PRO A 272 1.20 2.67 0.17
C PRO A 272 0.06 1.64 0.01
N VAL A 273 -1.09 2.07 -0.56
CA VAL A 273 -2.10 1.14 -1.08
C VAL A 273 -1.52 0.42 -2.30
N GLU A 274 -1.30 -0.90 -2.17
CA GLU A 274 -0.72 -1.73 -3.24
C GLU A 274 -1.76 -2.12 -4.29
N TYR A 275 -2.99 -2.40 -3.85
CA TYR A 275 -4.10 -2.83 -4.71
C TYR A 275 -5.37 -2.09 -4.32
N ARG A 276 -6.11 -1.61 -5.29
CA ARG A 276 -7.41 -0.98 -5.05
C ARG A 276 -8.51 -2.03 -5.01
N ILE A 277 -9.34 -1.94 -4.00
CA ILE A 277 -10.53 -2.77 -3.82
C ILE A 277 -11.73 -1.83 -3.70
N ASP A 278 -12.52 -1.72 -4.75
CA ASP A 278 -13.60 -0.71 -4.84
C ASP A 278 -14.69 -0.89 -3.77
N ALA A 279 -14.82 -2.09 -3.21
CA ALA A 279 -15.84 -2.41 -2.21
C ALA A 279 -15.46 -2.01 -0.77
N ILE A 280 -14.24 -1.51 -0.52
CA ILE A 280 -13.76 -1.14 0.82
C ILE A 280 -13.20 0.29 0.84
N LYS A 281 -13.08 0.86 2.03
CA LYS A 281 -12.52 2.20 2.23
C LYS A 281 -11.02 2.07 2.51
N GLN A 282 -10.18 2.47 1.56
CA GLN A 282 -8.73 2.39 1.69
C GLN A 282 -8.15 3.79 1.89
N VAL A 283 -7.41 3.99 2.97
CA VAL A 283 -6.72 5.25 3.28
C VAL A 283 -5.22 5.03 3.11
N GLN A 284 -4.60 5.82 2.24
CA GLN A 284 -3.15 5.83 2.11
C GLN A 284 -2.53 6.85 3.03
N VAL A 285 -1.51 6.43 3.78
CA VAL A 285 -0.66 7.30 4.59
C VAL A 285 0.06 8.31 3.69
N GLU A 286 0.16 9.56 4.15
CA GLU A 286 0.89 10.64 3.47
C GLU A 286 1.60 11.51 4.54
N GLU A 287 2.79 11.09 4.94
CA GLU A 287 3.56 11.74 6.02
C GLU A 287 3.85 13.22 5.75
N LYS A 288 4.02 13.60 4.48
CA LYS A 288 4.30 14.99 4.08
C LYS A 288 3.23 16.00 4.52
N ILE A 289 1.99 15.53 4.66
CA ILE A 289 0.86 16.36 5.13
C ILE A 289 0.42 16.00 6.56
N GLY A 290 1.19 15.15 7.26
CA GLY A 290 0.87 14.71 8.62
C GLY A 290 -0.20 13.62 8.71
N LEU A 291 -0.60 13.00 7.58
CA LEU A 291 -1.56 11.90 7.55
C LEU A 291 -0.82 10.58 7.85
N THR A 292 -0.55 10.34 9.14
CA THR A 292 0.20 9.18 9.64
C THR A 292 -0.73 8.04 10.08
N PHE A 293 -0.19 6.83 10.28
CA PHE A 293 -0.96 5.69 10.82
C PHE A 293 -1.74 6.04 12.09
N PRO A 294 -1.14 6.63 13.17
CA PRO A 294 -1.88 6.99 14.37
C PRO A 294 -3.00 7.99 14.13
N VAL A 295 -2.77 9.00 13.30
CA VAL A 295 -3.77 10.05 12.99
C VAL A 295 -4.97 9.46 12.27
N VAL A 296 -4.72 8.66 11.22
CA VAL A 296 -5.78 8.00 10.45
C VAL A 296 -6.55 7.03 11.33
N LEU A 297 -5.87 6.17 12.09
CA LEU A 297 -6.49 5.14 12.91
C LEU A 297 -7.41 5.72 13.99
N ARG A 298 -7.00 6.80 14.67
CA ARG A 298 -7.88 7.52 15.61
C ARG A 298 -9.15 8.06 14.95
N SER A 299 -9.04 8.51 13.70
CA SER A 299 -10.17 9.02 12.93
C SER A 299 -11.11 7.90 12.50
N LEU A 300 -10.54 6.76 12.08
CA LEU A 300 -11.27 5.59 11.65
C LEU A 300 -12.18 5.00 12.72
N LEU A 301 -11.77 5.00 13.98
CA LEU A 301 -12.59 4.53 15.10
C LEU A 301 -13.91 5.30 15.27
N ARG A 302 -14.07 6.44 14.60
CA ARG A 302 -15.31 7.23 14.55
C ARG A 302 -16.11 7.04 13.25
N GLN A 303 -15.67 6.13 12.38
CA GLN A 303 -16.30 5.84 11.09
C GLN A 303 -17.09 4.53 11.10
N ASP A 304 -17.41 4.01 12.30
CA ASP A 304 -18.16 2.77 12.51
C ASP A 304 -17.60 1.58 11.68
N PRO A 305 -16.31 1.26 11.79
CA PRO A 305 -15.73 0.13 11.08
C PRO A 305 -16.02 -1.17 11.83
N ASP A 306 -16.31 -2.27 11.10
CA ASP A 306 -16.34 -3.61 11.66
C ASP A 306 -14.97 -4.27 11.59
N VAL A 307 -14.26 -4.05 10.46
CA VAL A 307 -12.94 -4.61 10.19
C VAL A 307 -11.96 -3.51 9.84
N ILE A 308 -10.81 -3.51 10.48
CA ILE A 308 -9.71 -2.56 10.25
C ILE A 308 -8.48 -3.33 9.80
N LEU A 309 -7.92 -3.01 8.61
CA LEU A 309 -6.61 -3.48 8.21
C LEU A 309 -5.58 -2.37 8.41
N LEU A 310 -4.53 -2.69 9.15
CA LEU A 310 -3.31 -1.89 9.25
C LEU A 310 -2.22 -2.50 8.38
N GLY A 311 -1.75 -1.77 7.40
CA GLY A 311 -0.67 -2.22 6.51
C GLY A 311 0.51 -2.73 7.31
N GLU A 312 0.95 -1.99 8.32
CA GLU A 312 1.95 -2.44 9.29
C GLU A 312 1.91 -1.66 10.61
N ILE A 313 2.42 -2.28 11.69
CA ILE A 313 2.67 -1.64 12.97
C ILE A 313 4.18 -1.43 13.11
N ARG A 314 4.61 -0.16 13.06
CA ARG A 314 6.04 0.23 13.16
C ARG A 314 6.42 0.75 14.54
N ASP A 315 5.47 1.30 15.29
CA ASP A 315 5.71 2.04 16.51
C ASP A 315 4.68 1.72 17.61
N GLY A 316 5.02 2.06 18.86
CA GLY A 316 4.19 1.77 20.02
C GLY A 316 2.90 2.60 20.09
N GLU A 317 2.83 3.76 19.42
CA GLU A 317 1.60 4.53 19.36
C GLU A 317 0.55 3.85 18.49
N THR A 318 0.93 3.45 17.27
CA THR A 318 0.09 2.67 16.37
C THR A 318 -0.35 1.36 17.02
N ALA A 319 0.58 0.64 17.70
CA ALA A 319 0.28 -0.59 18.40
C ALA A 319 -0.81 -0.41 19.47
N ARG A 320 -0.67 0.61 20.33
CA ARG A 320 -1.66 0.90 21.39
C ARG A 320 -3.04 1.23 20.83
N ILE A 321 -3.12 2.02 19.75
CA ILE A 321 -4.41 2.38 19.15
C ILE A 321 -5.04 1.14 18.49
N ALA A 322 -4.26 0.29 17.82
CA ALA A 322 -4.73 -0.96 17.23
C ALA A 322 -5.34 -1.90 18.29
N ILE A 323 -4.67 -2.03 19.43
CA ILE A 323 -5.16 -2.84 20.56
C ILE A 323 -6.43 -2.23 21.15
N GLN A 324 -6.48 -0.92 21.32
CA GLN A 324 -7.67 -0.22 21.78
C GLN A 324 -8.85 -0.45 20.82
N ALA A 325 -8.62 -0.41 19.51
CA ALA A 325 -9.63 -0.75 18.51
C ALA A 325 -10.17 -2.17 18.70
N ALA A 326 -9.26 -3.15 18.89
CA ALA A 326 -9.64 -4.53 19.12
C ALA A 326 -10.39 -4.73 20.45
N LEU A 327 -10.03 -3.99 21.51
CA LEU A 327 -10.72 -4.00 22.80
C LEU A 327 -12.15 -3.42 22.71
N THR A 328 -12.38 -2.49 21.79
CA THR A 328 -13.67 -1.83 21.59
C THR A 328 -14.58 -2.59 20.60
N GLY A 329 -14.23 -3.80 20.21
CA GLY A 329 -15.11 -4.71 19.46
C GLY A 329 -14.84 -4.78 17.96
N HIS A 330 -13.73 -4.23 17.47
CA HIS A 330 -13.36 -4.29 16.06
C HIS A 330 -12.48 -5.51 15.76
N LEU A 331 -12.61 -6.10 14.59
CA LEU A 331 -11.64 -7.06 14.09
C LEU A 331 -10.48 -6.28 13.45
N VAL A 332 -9.31 -6.32 14.08
CA VAL A 332 -8.10 -5.65 13.61
C VAL A 332 -7.16 -6.66 12.98
N LEU A 333 -6.83 -6.48 11.70
CA LEU A 333 -5.84 -7.23 10.96
C LEU A 333 -4.59 -6.34 10.80
N ALA A 334 -3.41 -6.84 11.14
CA ALA A 334 -2.20 -6.02 11.01
C ALA A 334 -0.98 -6.84 10.59
N THR A 335 0.03 -6.16 10.02
CA THR A 335 1.31 -6.82 9.76
C THR A 335 2.41 -6.36 10.70
N LEU A 336 3.37 -7.25 10.93
CA LEU A 336 4.61 -7.02 11.65
C LEU A 336 5.79 -7.63 10.86
N HIS A 337 6.99 -7.16 11.15
CA HIS A 337 8.23 -7.71 10.61
C HIS A 337 8.95 -8.52 11.69
N THR A 338 8.42 -9.72 11.99
CA THR A 338 9.06 -10.71 12.86
C THR A 338 9.13 -12.05 12.15
N ASN A 339 10.07 -12.91 12.55
CA ASN A 339 10.33 -14.17 11.86
C ASN A 339 9.34 -15.27 12.24
N SER A 340 8.78 -15.24 13.45
CA SER A 340 7.82 -16.22 13.95
C SER A 340 6.53 -15.57 14.45
N ALA A 341 5.47 -16.35 14.57
CA ALA A 341 4.19 -15.89 15.11
C ALA A 341 4.31 -15.46 16.58
N LEU A 342 5.09 -16.16 17.40
CA LEU A 342 5.37 -15.75 18.77
C LEU A 342 6.25 -14.51 18.86
N GLY A 343 7.19 -14.33 17.92
CA GLY A 343 8.00 -13.11 17.83
C GLY A 343 7.14 -11.84 17.67
N ALA A 344 5.95 -11.95 17.08
CA ALA A 344 5.03 -10.84 16.99
C ALA A 344 4.50 -10.39 18.37
N VAL A 345 4.27 -11.33 19.29
CA VAL A 345 3.87 -11.05 20.67
C VAL A 345 4.96 -10.28 21.41
N SER A 346 6.19 -10.81 21.38
CA SER A 346 7.35 -10.16 22.01
C SER A 346 7.56 -8.75 21.44
N ARG A 347 7.45 -8.61 20.12
CA ARG A 347 7.65 -7.32 19.45
C ARG A 347 6.64 -6.25 19.89
N LEU A 348 5.37 -6.61 20.09
CA LEU A 348 4.37 -5.68 20.59
C LEU A 348 4.63 -5.28 22.05
N ILE A 349 5.08 -6.21 22.89
CA ILE A 349 5.49 -5.94 24.27
C ILE A 349 6.69 -4.99 24.27
N ASP A 350 7.70 -5.21 23.45
CA ASP A 350 8.87 -4.33 23.30
C ASP A 350 8.50 -2.92 22.83
N MET A 351 7.42 -2.79 22.05
CA MET A 351 6.84 -1.51 21.64
C MET A 351 6.06 -0.81 22.77
N GLY A 352 6.02 -1.39 23.97
CA GLY A 352 5.38 -0.82 25.16
C GLY A 352 3.88 -1.12 25.25
N VAL A 353 3.43 -2.22 24.65
CA VAL A 353 2.08 -2.74 24.85
C VAL A 353 2.05 -3.55 26.16
N GLU A 354 1.08 -3.26 27.01
CA GLU A 354 0.89 -3.98 28.25
C GLU A 354 0.43 -5.43 27.97
N PRO A 355 1.13 -6.46 28.51
CA PRO A 355 0.81 -7.87 28.25
C PRO A 355 -0.65 -8.24 28.49
N PHE A 356 -1.28 -7.71 29.55
CA PHE A 356 -2.68 -8.00 29.87
C PHE A 356 -3.65 -7.48 28.81
N MET A 357 -3.34 -6.31 28.20
CA MET A 357 -4.15 -5.75 27.10
C MET A 357 -4.00 -6.60 25.84
N LEU A 358 -2.77 -7.03 25.53
CA LEU A 358 -2.49 -7.88 24.39
C LEU A 358 -3.19 -9.25 24.54
N GLY A 359 -3.09 -9.88 25.71
CA GLY A 359 -3.77 -11.15 26.00
C GLY A 359 -5.30 -11.06 25.86
N ALA A 360 -5.91 -9.91 26.19
CA ALA A 360 -7.33 -9.73 26.06
C ALA A 360 -7.84 -9.74 24.60
N VAL A 361 -7.02 -9.25 23.64
CA VAL A 361 -7.45 -9.05 22.26
C VAL A 361 -6.82 -10.00 21.25
N LEU A 362 -5.67 -10.61 21.55
CA LEU A 362 -4.94 -11.43 20.60
C LEU A 362 -5.73 -12.70 20.28
N ARG A 363 -6.09 -12.89 19.00
CA ARG A 363 -6.86 -14.06 18.53
C ARG A 363 -5.99 -15.00 17.70
N GLY A 364 -5.07 -14.45 16.91
CA GLY A 364 -4.20 -15.24 16.06
C GLY A 364 -2.96 -14.48 15.64
N ALA A 365 -1.90 -15.23 15.40
CA ALA A 365 -0.70 -14.75 14.72
C ALA A 365 -0.24 -15.79 13.71
N MET A 366 0.13 -15.32 12.53
CA MET A 366 0.57 -16.13 11.42
C MET A 366 1.94 -15.65 10.95
N ALA A 367 2.91 -16.54 10.87
CA ALA A 367 4.17 -16.27 10.18
C ALA A 367 4.20 -17.00 8.84
N GLN A 368 4.73 -16.35 7.81
CA GLN A 368 4.72 -16.90 6.46
C GLN A 368 5.98 -16.57 5.67
N ARG A 369 6.29 -17.45 4.71
CA ARG A 369 7.33 -17.27 3.68
C ARG A 369 6.78 -17.67 2.33
N LEU A 370 7.39 -17.11 1.26
CA LEU A 370 7.13 -17.51 -0.12
C LEU A 370 8.30 -18.35 -0.64
N VAL A 371 8.02 -19.59 -0.99
CA VAL A 371 8.98 -20.55 -1.53
C VAL A 371 8.74 -20.73 -3.02
N ARG A 372 9.81 -20.91 -3.80
CA ARG A 372 9.72 -21.20 -5.24
C ARG A 372 9.21 -22.62 -5.47
N ARG A 373 8.40 -22.82 -6.51
CA ARG A 373 7.99 -24.16 -6.94
C ARG A 373 9.09 -24.85 -7.77
N PRO A 374 9.29 -26.17 -7.61
CA PRO A 374 10.34 -26.92 -8.31
C PRO A 374 10.19 -26.94 -9.84
N GLU A 375 8.98 -26.84 -10.37
CA GLU A 375 8.66 -27.01 -11.80
C GLU A 375 9.13 -25.86 -12.72
N GLY A 376 9.98 -24.99 -12.22
CA GLY A 376 10.59 -23.90 -13.01
C GLY A 376 9.59 -22.84 -13.48
N GLY A 377 9.67 -21.68 -12.89
CA GLY A 377 8.84 -20.52 -13.23
C GLY A 377 8.83 -19.48 -12.11
N ALA A 378 8.19 -18.35 -12.34
CA ALA A 378 8.01 -17.30 -11.36
C ALA A 378 6.98 -17.66 -10.25
N ALA A 379 6.35 -18.85 -10.34
CA ALA A 379 5.31 -19.27 -9.41
C ALA A 379 5.89 -19.59 -8.02
N ARG A 380 5.34 -18.94 -7.00
CA ARG A 380 5.67 -19.15 -5.60
C ARG A 380 4.48 -19.74 -4.86
N VAL A 381 4.77 -20.42 -3.75
CA VAL A 381 3.78 -20.97 -2.86
C VAL A 381 4.08 -20.54 -1.44
N SER A 382 3.03 -20.28 -0.67
CA SER A 382 3.18 -19.87 0.72
C SER A 382 3.38 -21.09 1.62
N ILE A 383 4.36 -21.01 2.51
CA ILE A 383 4.47 -21.86 3.72
C ILE A 383 4.19 -21.00 4.93
N GLY A 384 3.69 -21.60 6.00
CA GLY A 384 3.38 -20.79 7.17
C GLY A 384 3.09 -21.59 8.43
N GLU A 385 3.15 -20.89 9.55
CA GLU A 385 2.63 -21.33 10.84
C GLU A 385 1.48 -20.44 11.27
N LEU A 386 0.48 -20.99 11.93
CA LEU A 386 -0.67 -20.26 12.43
C LEU A 386 -0.93 -20.61 13.89
N VAL A 387 -0.66 -19.68 14.79
CA VAL A 387 -0.98 -19.76 16.21
C VAL A 387 -2.37 -19.18 16.45
N ALA A 388 -3.30 -20.01 16.89
CA ALA A 388 -4.58 -19.57 17.42
C ALA A 388 -4.45 -19.43 18.94
N PHE A 389 -4.71 -18.26 19.47
CA PHE A 389 -4.59 -18.01 20.91
C PHE A 389 -5.92 -18.41 21.60
N ASP A 390 -5.88 -19.54 22.30
CA ASP A 390 -6.93 -20.02 23.19
C ASP A 390 -6.85 -19.34 24.57
N GLU A 391 -7.76 -19.69 25.48
CA GLU A 391 -7.79 -19.11 26.83
C GLU A 391 -6.50 -19.33 27.62
N VAL A 392 -5.82 -20.46 27.40
CA VAL A 392 -4.57 -20.78 28.10
C VAL A 392 -3.43 -19.91 27.57
N LEU A 393 -3.28 -19.84 26.25
CA LEU A 393 -2.24 -19.03 25.62
C LEU A 393 -2.44 -17.54 25.88
N THR A 394 -3.68 -17.05 25.82
CA THR A 394 -3.98 -15.65 26.15
C THR A 394 -3.69 -15.31 27.60
N ALA A 395 -3.94 -16.26 28.54
CA ALA A 395 -3.59 -16.08 29.94
C ALA A 395 -2.05 -16.04 30.15
N LEU A 396 -1.27 -16.85 29.42
CA LEU A 396 0.20 -16.80 29.45
C LEU A 396 0.71 -15.44 28.93
N VAL A 397 0.17 -14.98 27.80
CA VAL A 397 0.50 -13.64 27.25
C VAL A 397 0.12 -12.55 28.24
N ALA A 398 -1.08 -12.57 28.81
CA ALA A 398 -1.57 -11.54 29.74
C ALA A 398 -0.71 -11.43 31.03
N ARG A 399 -0.12 -12.52 31.48
CA ARG A 399 0.80 -12.51 32.62
C ARG A 399 2.22 -12.01 32.26
N GLY A 400 2.53 -11.90 30.98
CA GLY A 400 3.88 -11.59 30.50
C GLY A 400 4.84 -12.74 30.68
N ASP A 401 4.36 -14.01 30.61
CA ASP A 401 5.21 -15.18 30.74
C ASP A 401 6.22 -15.21 29.59
N ALA A 402 7.39 -15.82 29.84
CA ALA A 402 8.45 -15.92 28.86
C ALA A 402 7.98 -16.61 27.57
N ALA A 403 8.46 -16.14 26.41
CA ALA A 403 8.11 -16.71 25.11
C ALA A 403 8.35 -18.24 25.05
N ALA A 404 9.38 -18.75 25.78
CA ALA A 404 9.65 -20.19 25.91
C ALA A 404 8.48 -20.96 26.52
N ALA A 405 7.83 -20.44 27.57
CA ALA A 405 6.68 -21.09 28.20
C ALA A 405 5.48 -21.17 27.25
N ILE A 406 5.28 -20.15 26.43
CA ILE A 406 4.24 -20.13 25.39
C ILE A 406 4.59 -21.15 24.29
N ALA A 407 5.86 -21.21 23.87
CA ALA A 407 6.36 -22.17 22.88
C ALA A 407 6.18 -23.61 23.36
N ASP A 408 6.58 -23.94 24.61
CA ASP A 408 6.40 -25.28 25.21
C ASP A 408 4.93 -25.68 25.20
N ARG A 409 4.04 -24.76 25.49
CA ARG A 409 2.59 -25.01 25.46
C ARG A 409 2.09 -25.28 24.04
N LEU A 410 2.59 -24.56 23.05
CA LEU A 410 2.25 -24.78 21.63
C LEU A 410 2.71 -26.16 21.17
N VAL A 411 3.93 -26.56 21.53
CA VAL A 411 4.45 -27.91 21.23
C VAL A 411 3.56 -28.98 21.87
N ALA A 412 3.16 -28.81 23.14
CA ALA A 412 2.28 -29.74 23.84
C ALA A 412 0.87 -29.82 23.20
N GLN A 413 0.42 -28.77 22.48
CA GLN A 413 -0.82 -28.75 21.73
C GLN A 413 -0.69 -29.29 20.29
N GLY A 414 0.49 -29.76 19.90
CA GLY A 414 0.75 -30.26 18.53
C GLY A 414 0.77 -29.15 17.48
N HIS A 415 1.20 -27.95 17.87
CA HIS A 415 1.34 -26.84 16.93
C HIS A 415 2.33 -27.17 15.82
N GLU A 416 1.93 -26.95 14.56
CA GLU A 416 2.80 -27.11 13.41
C GLU A 416 3.57 -25.81 13.16
N SER A 417 4.89 -25.84 13.35
CA SER A 417 5.78 -24.72 13.04
C SER A 417 5.94 -24.54 11.53
N ILE A 418 6.43 -23.38 11.10
CA ILE A 418 6.73 -23.13 9.67
C ILE A 418 7.75 -24.14 9.11
N HIS A 419 8.71 -24.59 9.92
CA HIS A 419 9.68 -25.64 9.55
C HIS A 419 8.99 -27.00 9.37
N ALA A 420 8.03 -27.35 10.22
CA ALA A 420 7.26 -28.57 10.08
C ALA A 420 6.39 -28.58 8.83
N ASP A 421 5.72 -27.46 8.51
CA ASP A 421 4.97 -27.31 7.25
C ASP A 421 5.91 -27.45 6.04
N ALA A 422 7.07 -26.79 6.04
CA ALA A 422 8.05 -26.89 4.98
C ALA A 422 8.56 -28.34 4.80
N SER A 423 8.97 -29.00 5.89
CA SER A 423 9.49 -30.38 5.86
C SER A 423 8.45 -31.36 5.33
N ARG A 424 7.20 -31.23 5.75
CA ARG A 424 6.08 -32.05 5.27
C ARG A 424 5.89 -31.90 3.76
N ARG A 425 6.01 -30.67 3.23
CA ARG A 425 5.84 -30.35 1.80
C ARG A 425 7.02 -30.82 0.96
N VAL A 426 8.24 -30.79 1.52
CA VAL A 426 9.43 -31.41 0.89
C VAL A 426 9.23 -32.90 0.78
N ALA A 427 8.78 -33.55 1.87
CA ALA A 427 8.52 -35.01 1.88
C ALA A 427 7.40 -35.41 0.88
N ALA A 428 6.44 -34.50 0.62
CA ALA A 428 5.39 -34.69 -0.39
C ALA A 428 5.88 -34.40 -1.83
N GLY A 429 7.10 -33.93 -2.03
CA GLY A 429 7.63 -33.55 -3.34
C GLY A 429 7.09 -32.24 -3.91
N GLU A 430 6.40 -31.44 -3.09
CA GLU A 430 5.84 -30.13 -3.49
C GLU A 430 6.91 -29.03 -3.53
N LEU A 431 7.97 -29.16 -2.70
CA LEU A 431 9.06 -28.22 -2.54
C LEU A 431 10.40 -28.97 -2.54
N THR A 432 11.50 -28.25 -2.82
CA THR A 432 12.86 -28.79 -2.63
C THR A 432 13.48 -28.28 -1.33
N GLU A 433 14.40 -29.07 -0.74
CA GLU A 433 15.17 -28.64 0.43
C GLU A 433 15.94 -27.33 0.16
N ALA A 434 16.50 -27.18 -1.05
CA ALA A 434 17.26 -26.01 -1.44
C ALA A 434 16.38 -24.74 -1.46
N ASP A 435 15.16 -24.83 -2.03
CA ASP A 435 14.24 -23.69 -2.07
C ASP A 435 13.72 -23.30 -0.69
N VAL A 436 13.49 -24.29 0.18
CA VAL A 436 13.10 -24.06 1.58
C VAL A 436 14.25 -23.43 2.36
N ALA A 437 15.46 -23.99 2.25
CA ALA A 437 16.64 -23.48 2.92
C ALA A 437 16.92 -22.01 2.53
N ALA A 438 16.70 -21.63 1.28
CA ALA A 438 16.89 -20.25 0.79
C ALA A 438 16.00 -19.21 1.51
N VAL A 439 14.89 -19.60 2.13
CA VAL A 439 13.93 -18.69 2.79
C VAL A 439 13.81 -18.86 4.30
N LEU A 440 14.34 -19.96 4.87
CA LEU A 440 14.31 -20.25 6.31
C LEU A 440 15.72 -20.24 6.96
N HIS A 441 16.77 -19.80 6.25
CA HIS A 441 18.14 -19.76 6.78
C HIS A 441 18.38 -18.71 7.86
N ASP A 442 17.50 -17.73 8.01
CA ASP A 442 17.66 -16.59 8.94
C ASP A 442 16.77 -16.71 10.19
N ASP A 443 16.18 -17.87 10.49
CA ASP A 443 15.26 -18.09 11.62
C ASP A 443 15.91 -18.81 12.80
#